data_72faa9b8705d7e4818684edd52da3d1d
#
_entry.id   72faa9b8705d7e4818684edd52da3d1d
#
_cell.length_a   1.000
_cell.length_b   1.000
_cell.length_c   1.000
_cell.angle_alpha   90.00
_cell.angle_beta   90.00
_cell.angle_gamma   90.00
#
_symmetry.space_group_name_H-M   'P 1'
#
loop_
_entity.id
_entity.type
_entity.pdbx_description
1 polymer ?
#
loop_
_entity_poly.entity_id
_entity_poly.type
_entity_poly.pdbx_seq_one_letter_code
_entity_poly.pdbx_strand_id
1 'polypeptide(L)'
;MSKIRVAVVFGGRSTEHEISLISAQGILKNINRDLYQVIPLKIDIEGHWFLQNSEDVHSNNGTPITLTQGKNSASILENGTGKILQEIDIVFPVLHGVFGEDGTIQGLLKMLNVAFVGCGVLASSTCMDKDVTKRLLRDANIPIAPYVCATWTHQPNFEKVKQELGLPLFIKPANLGSSVGVHKVNSKTEFETALKDALAYDSKVLIEQNINGREIEVAVMGNEKPQASLPGEIVNTAGFYDFESKYVSKDASSTHIPAKLTDEQILEVRETAKKAYATLGCEGLARVDFFI
;
A
#
# COMPACT_ATOMS: atom_id res chain seq x y z
N MET A 1 0.11 -23.32 26.06
CA MET A 1 0.38 -21.87 26.01
C MET A 1 -0.90 -21.16 25.63
N SER A 2 -1.18 -19.99 26.18
CA SER A 2 -2.31 -19.17 25.73
C SER A 2 -2.08 -18.74 24.28
N LYS A 3 -3.13 -18.71 23.46
CA LYS A 3 -3.04 -18.20 22.08
C LYS A 3 -2.73 -16.71 22.08
N ILE A 4 -1.97 -16.26 21.10
CA ILE A 4 -1.71 -14.83 20.87
C ILE A 4 -2.99 -14.19 20.30
N ARG A 5 -3.45 -13.08 20.89
CA ARG A 5 -4.65 -12.36 20.48
C ARG A 5 -4.31 -11.40 19.33
N VAL A 6 -4.73 -11.76 18.13
CA VAL A 6 -4.44 -11.00 16.90
C VAL A 6 -5.68 -10.24 16.46
N ALA A 7 -5.64 -8.92 16.49
CA ALA A 7 -6.66 -8.09 15.87
C ALA A 7 -6.38 -7.96 14.37
N VAL A 8 -7.26 -8.49 13.54
CA VAL A 8 -7.24 -8.27 12.08
C VAL A 8 -8.10 -7.05 11.80
N VAL A 9 -7.46 -5.95 11.38
CA VAL A 9 -8.11 -4.66 11.13
C VAL A 9 -8.30 -4.48 9.64
N PHE A 10 -9.53 -4.23 9.18
CA PHE A 10 -9.88 -4.16 7.77
C PHE A 10 -10.97 -3.14 7.46
N GLY A 11 -11.19 -2.85 6.17
CA GLY A 11 -12.09 -1.82 5.68
C GLY A 11 -11.36 -0.47 5.54
N GLY A 12 -11.80 0.55 6.26
CA GLY A 12 -11.16 1.87 6.29
C GLY A 12 -11.80 2.88 5.34
N ARG A 13 -11.33 4.13 5.44
CA ARG A 13 -11.88 5.30 4.73
C ARG A 13 -11.29 5.51 3.33
N SER A 14 -10.43 4.61 2.86
CA SER A 14 -9.81 4.77 1.55
C SER A 14 -10.74 4.33 0.41
N THR A 15 -10.40 4.72 -0.81
CA THR A 15 -11.04 4.23 -2.04
C THR A 15 -10.84 2.72 -2.24
N GLU A 16 -9.93 2.12 -1.48
CA GLU A 16 -9.58 0.70 -1.52
C GLU A 16 -10.29 -0.12 -0.42
N HIS A 17 -11.38 0.41 0.16
CA HIS A 17 -12.17 -0.24 1.21
C HIS A 17 -12.54 -1.69 0.86
N GLU A 18 -13.14 -1.90 -0.30
CA GLU A 18 -13.58 -3.22 -0.77
C GLU A 18 -12.39 -4.19 -0.97
N ILE A 19 -11.24 -3.69 -1.39
CA ILE A 19 -10.04 -4.51 -1.54
C ILE A 19 -9.53 -4.98 -0.16
N SER A 20 -9.63 -4.11 0.84
CA SER A 20 -9.32 -4.46 2.22
C SER A 20 -10.24 -5.57 2.75
N LEU A 21 -11.54 -5.55 2.44
CA LEU A 21 -12.47 -6.63 2.82
C LEU A 21 -12.07 -7.96 2.18
N ILE A 22 -11.75 -7.96 0.88
CA ILE A 22 -11.31 -9.16 0.14
C ILE A 22 -10.01 -9.72 0.75
N SER A 23 -9.04 -8.86 1.02
CA SER A 23 -7.75 -9.25 1.62
C SER A 23 -7.96 -9.83 3.02
N ALA A 24 -8.79 -9.19 3.84
CA ALA A 24 -9.12 -9.65 5.19
C ALA A 24 -9.80 -11.02 5.19
N GLN A 25 -10.71 -11.28 4.25
CA GLN A 25 -11.34 -12.59 4.11
C GLN A 25 -10.30 -13.68 3.85
N GLY A 26 -9.30 -13.39 3.01
CA GLY A 26 -8.16 -14.30 2.78
C GLY A 26 -7.36 -14.58 4.05
N ILE A 27 -7.03 -13.55 4.82
CA ILE A 27 -6.31 -13.68 6.10
C ILE A 27 -7.13 -14.46 7.12
N LEU A 28 -8.38 -14.08 7.33
CA LEU A 28 -9.28 -14.72 8.31
C LEU A 28 -9.46 -16.21 8.01
N LYS A 29 -9.52 -16.59 6.73
CA LYS A 29 -9.65 -17.99 6.30
C LYS A 29 -8.39 -18.83 6.55
N ASN A 30 -7.19 -18.24 6.42
CA ASN A 30 -5.94 -19.00 6.39
C ASN A 30 -5.07 -18.83 7.65
N ILE A 31 -5.39 -17.92 8.56
CA ILE A 31 -4.64 -17.72 9.80
C ILE A 31 -4.70 -18.96 10.70
N ASN A 32 -3.57 -19.36 11.26
CA ASN A 32 -3.47 -20.55 12.10
C ASN A 32 -4.18 -20.37 13.45
N ARG A 33 -5.34 -21.00 13.59
CA ARG A 33 -6.19 -20.92 14.79
C ARG A 33 -5.63 -21.68 15.99
N ASP A 34 -4.66 -22.54 15.81
CA ASP A 34 -4.01 -23.25 16.94
C ASP A 34 -3.07 -22.30 17.69
N LEU A 35 -2.46 -21.35 16.99
CA LEU A 35 -1.53 -20.38 17.55
C LEU A 35 -2.21 -19.06 17.92
N TYR A 36 -3.24 -18.62 17.18
CA TYR A 36 -3.82 -17.30 17.26
C TYR A 36 -5.30 -17.33 17.65
N GLN A 37 -5.65 -16.46 18.60
CA GLN A 37 -7.03 -16.03 18.82
C GLN A 37 -7.29 -14.79 17.96
N VAL A 38 -8.14 -14.91 16.96
CA VAL A 38 -8.40 -13.85 15.99
C VAL A 38 -9.55 -12.98 16.46
N ILE A 39 -9.35 -11.68 16.36
CA ILE A 39 -10.30 -10.63 16.73
C ILE A 39 -10.53 -9.76 15.48
N PRO A 40 -11.65 -9.93 14.75
CA PRO A 40 -11.92 -9.15 13.55
C PRO A 40 -12.41 -7.75 13.93
N LEU A 41 -11.70 -6.71 13.48
CA LEU A 41 -12.02 -5.30 13.67
C LEU A 41 -12.28 -4.64 12.32
N LYS A 42 -13.52 -4.20 12.09
CA LYS A 42 -13.91 -3.49 10.88
C LYS A 42 -13.88 -1.98 11.12
N ILE A 43 -13.33 -1.25 10.16
CA ILE A 43 -13.48 0.20 10.06
C ILE A 43 -14.40 0.47 8.87
N ASP A 44 -15.50 1.19 9.10
CA ASP A 44 -16.40 1.57 8.01
C ASP A 44 -15.83 2.71 7.13
N ILE A 45 -16.58 3.12 6.12
CA ILE A 45 -16.15 4.18 5.19
C ILE A 45 -16.18 5.59 5.84
N GLU A 46 -16.87 5.77 6.94
CA GLU A 46 -16.88 6.98 7.77
C GLU A 46 -15.71 6.99 8.77
N GLY A 47 -15.07 5.84 9.02
CA GLY A 47 -13.95 5.70 9.95
C GLY A 47 -14.33 5.23 11.35
N HIS A 48 -15.56 4.74 11.56
CA HIS A 48 -15.97 4.16 12.82
C HIS A 48 -15.47 2.73 12.96
N TRP A 49 -15.09 2.37 14.17
CA TRP A 49 -14.50 1.06 14.48
C TRP A 49 -15.53 0.14 15.11
N PHE A 50 -15.52 -1.12 14.67
CA PHE A 50 -16.45 -2.15 15.15
C PHE A 50 -15.70 -3.45 15.46
N LEU A 51 -15.96 -4.01 16.64
CA LEU A 51 -15.65 -5.42 16.93
C LEU A 51 -16.72 -6.28 16.27
N GLN A 52 -16.33 -7.09 15.29
CA GLN A 52 -17.26 -7.95 14.56
C GLN A 52 -17.63 -9.18 15.39
N ASN A 53 -18.93 -9.55 15.32
CA ASN A 53 -19.46 -10.75 15.98
C ASN A 53 -19.25 -12.03 15.14
N SER A 54 -18.82 -11.89 13.90
CA SER A 54 -18.54 -12.96 12.95
C SER A 54 -17.32 -12.61 12.08
N GLU A 55 -16.82 -13.61 11.35
CA GLU A 55 -15.74 -13.43 10.36
C GLU A 55 -16.26 -13.04 8.96
N ASP A 56 -17.54 -12.77 8.83
CA ASP A 56 -18.11 -12.19 7.62
C ASP A 56 -17.71 -10.73 7.51
N VAL A 57 -16.77 -10.45 6.62
CA VAL A 57 -16.20 -9.11 6.40
C VAL A 57 -17.21 -8.10 5.88
N HIS A 58 -18.29 -8.57 5.24
CA HIS A 58 -19.38 -7.72 4.73
C HIS A 58 -20.45 -7.44 5.79
N SER A 59 -20.42 -8.15 6.93
CA SER A 59 -21.36 -7.90 8.01
C SER A 59 -21.21 -6.49 8.57
N ASN A 60 -22.35 -5.86 8.88
CA ASN A 60 -22.43 -4.59 9.59
C ASN A 60 -22.89 -4.76 11.05
N ASN A 61 -22.94 -6.01 11.54
CA ASN A 61 -23.41 -6.36 12.89
C ASN A 61 -22.24 -6.39 13.90
N GLY A 62 -21.54 -5.27 14.04
CA GLY A 62 -20.43 -5.11 14.98
C GLY A 62 -20.81 -4.26 16.20
N THR A 63 -20.10 -4.48 17.31
CA THR A 63 -20.18 -3.58 18.48
C THR A 63 -19.29 -2.37 18.24
N PRO A 64 -19.80 -1.12 18.32
CA PRO A 64 -18.99 0.08 18.19
C PRO A 64 -17.92 0.15 19.30
N ILE A 65 -16.67 0.41 18.92
CA ILE A 65 -15.54 0.34 19.83
C ILE A 65 -14.57 1.52 19.68
N THR A 66 -13.73 1.65 20.69
CA THR A 66 -12.50 2.46 20.68
C THR A 66 -11.35 1.62 21.20
N LEU A 67 -10.15 1.85 20.66
CA LEU A 67 -8.92 1.24 21.18
C LEU A 67 -8.31 2.14 22.24
N THR A 68 -7.79 1.55 23.30
CA THR A 68 -7.02 2.24 24.34
C THR A 68 -5.75 1.49 24.72
N GLN A 69 -4.80 2.18 25.33
CA GLN A 69 -3.58 1.57 25.81
C GLN A 69 -3.88 0.65 27.00
N GLY A 70 -3.45 -0.61 26.90
CA GLY A 70 -3.38 -1.57 28.00
C GLY A 70 -2.02 -1.57 28.68
N LYS A 71 -1.76 -2.50 29.61
CA LYS A 71 -0.51 -2.57 30.36
C LYS A 71 0.70 -2.93 29.48
N ASN A 72 0.55 -3.93 28.60
CA ASN A 72 1.54 -4.36 27.60
C ASN A 72 0.85 -4.78 26.29
N SER A 73 -0.30 -4.21 26.01
CA SER A 73 -1.22 -4.59 24.95
C SER A 73 -2.11 -3.40 24.65
N ALA A 74 -2.98 -3.49 23.65
CA ALA A 74 -4.12 -2.58 23.51
C ALA A 74 -5.39 -3.26 24.03
N SER A 75 -6.32 -2.44 24.50
CA SER A 75 -7.64 -2.89 24.95
C SER A 75 -8.73 -2.36 24.03
N ILE A 76 -9.76 -3.17 23.79
CA ILE A 76 -10.96 -2.83 23.05
C ILE A 76 -12.02 -2.39 24.08
N LEU A 77 -12.45 -1.13 23.97
CA LEU A 77 -13.54 -0.61 24.79
C LEU A 77 -14.83 -0.51 23.98
N GLU A 78 -15.93 -0.91 24.59
CA GLU A 78 -17.26 -0.66 24.05
C GLU A 78 -17.61 0.82 24.16
N ASN A 79 -18.00 1.44 23.03
CA ASN A 79 -18.42 2.82 23.00
C ASN A 79 -19.71 3.03 23.81
N GLY A 80 -19.79 4.13 24.55
CA GLY A 80 -20.92 4.48 25.40
C GLY A 80 -20.89 3.86 26.80
N THR A 81 -20.33 2.68 27.00
CA THR A 81 -20.20 2.04 28.31
C THR A 81 -18.81 2.14 28.93
N GLY A 82 -17.76 2.24 28.08
CA GLY A 82 -16.37 2.19 28.51
C GLY A 82 -15.93 0.82 29.03
N LYS A 83 -16.73 -0.22 28.85
CA LYS A 83 -16.41 -1.59 29.26
C LYS A 83 -15.28 -2.16 28.40
N ILE A 84 -14.26 -2.73 29.02
CA ILE A 84 -13.23 -3.51 28.31
C ILE A 84 -13.86 -4.81 27.83
N LEU A 85 -13.87 -5.02 26.52
CA LEU A 85 -14.40 -6.23 25.88
C LEU A 85 -13.32 -7.29 25.73
N GLN A 86 -12.13 -6.88 25.21
CA GLN A 86 -10.99 -7.76 24.94
C GLN A 86 -9.69 -6.97 25.01
N GLU A 87 -8.59 -7.70 25.12
CA GLU A 87 -7.23 -7.19 24.94
C GLU A 87 -6.61 -7.74 23.66
N ILE A 88 -5.65 -7.01 23.07
CA ILE A 88 -4.98 -7.31 21.82
C ILE A 88 -3.48 -7.40 22.08
N ASP A 89 -2.83 -8.50 21.70
CA ASP A 89 -1.38 -8.65 21.80
C ASP A 89 -0.66 -8.11 20.56
N ILE A 90 -1.26 -8.28 19.37
CA ILE A 90 -0.73 -7.81 18.10
C ILE A 90 -1.87 -7.40 17.16
N VAL A 91 -1.63 -6.38 16.35
CA VAL A 91 -2.55 -5.94 15.29
C VAL A 91 -2.01 -6.35 13.93
N PHE A 92 -2.87 -6.91 13.09
CA PHE A 92 -2.60 -7.14 11.68
C PHE A 92 -3.46 -6.16 10.84
N PRO A 93 -2.90 -4.99 10.48
CA PRO A 93 -3.60 -4.06 9.60
C PRO A 93 -3.69 -4.66 8.19
N VAL A 94 -4.89 -4.86 7.70
CA VAL A 94 -5.20 -5.31 6.33
C VAL A 94 -5.90 -4.15 5.61
N LEU A 95 -5.42 -2.94 5.87
CA LEU A 95 -5.91 -1.71 5.29
C LEU A 95 -5.07 -1.35 4.06
N HIS A 96 -5.71 -0.86 3.01
CA HIS A 96 -5.04 -0.43 1.79
C HIS A 96 -5.18 1.08 1.58
N GLY A 97 -4.13 1.70 0.99
CA GLY A 97 -4.12 3.10 0.64
C GLY A 97 -4.04 4.05 1.84
N VAL A 98 -4.70 5.18 1.69
CA VAL A 98 -4.68 6.28 2.69
C VAL A 98 -5.25 5.80 4.02
N PHE A 99 -4.66 6.27 5.12
CA PHE A 99 -4.90 5.84 6.52
C PHE A 99 -4.40 4.43 6.86
N GLY A 100 -4.20 3.54 5.87
CA GLY A 100 -3.71 2.18 6.06
C GLY A 100 -2.21 2.03 5.83
N GLU A 101 -1.67 2.67 4.79
CA GLU A 101 -0.30 2.50 4.32
C GLU A 101 0.56 3.77 4.43
N ASP A 102 0.02 4.88 4.92
CA ASP A 102 0.65 6.19 4.98
C ASP A 102 1.30 6.56 6.32
N GLY A 103 1.34 5.63 7.27
CA GLY A 103 1.86 5.86 8.62
C GLY A 103 0.80 6.25 9.65
N THR A 104 -0.45 6.52 9.24
CA THR A 104 -1.51 6.98 10.14
C THR A 104 -1.93 5.89 11.13
N ILE A 105 -2.32 4.72 10.65
CA ILE A 105 -2.67 3.59 11.54
C ILE A 105 -1.46 3.13 12.34
N GLN A 106 -0.27 3.12 11.75
CA GLN A 106 0.97 2.75 12.41
C GLN A 106 1.30 3.71 13.57
N GLY A 107 1.02 5.00 13.38
CA GLY A 107 1.15 6.02 14.43
C GLY A 107 0.20 5.78 15.60
N LEU A 108 -1.06 5.48 15.33
CA LEU A 108 -2.05 5.11 16.34
C LEU A 108 -1.60 3.88 17.13
N LEU A 109 -1.21 2.80 16.45
CA LEU A 109 -0.81 1.55 17.09
C LEU A 109 0.48 1.71 17.92
N LYS A 110 1.41 2.54 17.45
CA LYS A 110 2.62 2.88 18.19
C LYS A 110 2.31 3.69 19.47
N MET A 111 1.38 4.64 19.42
CA MET A 111 0.92 5.38 20.59
C MET A 111 0.19 4.49 21.58
N LEU A 112 -0.54 3.49 21.11
CA LEU A 112 -1.20 2.48 21.96
C LEU A 112 -0.22 1.44 22.53
N ASN A 113 1.06 1.50 22.15
CA ASN A 113 2.11 0.56 22.56
C ASN A 113 1.76 -0.90 22.27
N VAL A 114 1.14 -1.16 21.11
CA VAL A 114 0.80 -2.51 20.64
C VAL A 114 1.65 -2.86 19.43
N ALA A 115 2.14 -4.12 19.40
CA ALA A 115 2.85 -4.63 18.24
C ALA A 115 1.92 -4.75 17.03
N PHE A 116 2.46 -4.57 15.83
CA PHE A 116 1.69 -4.73 14.59
C PHE A 116 2.53 -5.32 13.47
N VAL A 117 1.86 -5.91 12.49
CA VAL A 117 2.46 -6.47 11.28
C VAL A 117 2.61 -5.37 10.23
N GLY A 118 3.77 -5.30 9.57
CA GLY A 118 4.05 -4.35 8.49
C GLY A 118 5.08 -3.30 8.88
N CYS A 119 5.27 -2.34 7.98
CA CYS A 119 6.25 -1.26 8.13
C CYS A 119 5.87 -0.28 9.25
N GLY A 120 6.87 0.35 9.86
CA GLY A 120 6.69 1.41 10.86
C GLY A 120 6.22 2.75 10.24
N VAL A 121 5.99 3.74 11.09
CA VAL A 121 5.45 5.06 10.69
C VAL A 121 6.27 5.72 9.59
N LEU A 122 7.60 5.82 9.79
CA LEU A 122 8.47 6.52 8.85
C LEU A 122 8.48 5.85 7.47
N ALA A 123 8.68 4.53 7.43
CA ALA A 123 8.72 3.79 6.17
C ALA A 123 7.38 3.86 5.44
N SER A 124 6.26 3.67 6.13
CA SER A 124 4.93 3.78 5.55
C SER A 124 4.68 5.16 4.94
N SER A 125 4.94 6.24 5.68
CA SER A 125 4.76 7.61 5.19
C SER A 125 5.71 7.92 4.02
N THR A 126 6.95 7.45 4.08
CA THR A 126 7.95 7.63 3.02
C THR A 126 7.54 6.89 1.76
N CYS A 127 7.11 5.63 1.87
CA CYS A 127 6.73 4.81 0.72
C CYS A 127 5.41 5.27 0.08
N MET A 128 4.51 5.88 0.84
CA MET A 128 3.28 6.45 0.30
C MET A 128 3.58 7.64 -0.61
N ASP A 129 4.53 8.51 -0.24
CA ASP A 129 4.93 9.67 -1.04
C ASP A 129 5.96 9.29 -2.12
N LYS A 130 5.49 9.13 -3.36
CA LYS A 130 6.32 8.68 -4.50
C LYS A 130 7.51 9.60 -4.78
N ASP A 131 7.39 10.90 -4.54
CA ASP A 131 8.51 11.85 -4.72
C ASP A 131 9.58 11.62 -3.65
N VAL A 132 9.20 11.49 -2.37
CA VAL A 132 10.13 11.21 -1.28
C VAL A 132 10.79 9.85 -1.48
N THR A 133 10.02 8.80 -1.78
CA THR A 133 10.53 7.47 -2.14
C THR A 133 11.60 7.56 -3.23
N LYS A 134 11.29 8.18 -4.35
CA LYS A 134 12.21 8.29 -5.50
C LYS A 134 13.48 9.06 -5.16
N ARG A 135 13.39 10.13 -4.37
CA ARG A 135 14.58 10.86 -3.92
C ARG A 135 15.51 10.02 -3.06
N LEU A 136 14.98 9.24 -2.13
CA LEU A 136 15.78 8.35 -1.29
C LEU A 136 16.39 7.20 -2.08
N LEU A 137 15.63 6.58 -2.99
CA LEU A 137 16.14 5.53 -3.87
C LEU A 137 17.27 6.04 -4.77
N ARG A 138 17.11 7.25 -5.33
CA ARG A 138 18.14 7.90 -6.15
C ARG A 138 19.42 8.17 -5.35
N ASP A 139 19.29 8.67 -4.12
CA ASP A 139 20.44 8.90 -3.22
C ASP A 139 21.20 7.60 -2.91
N ALA A 140 20.46 6.49 -2.79
CA ALA A 140 21.02 5.15 -2.60
C ALA A 140 21.54 4.50 -3.90
N ASN A 141 21.55 5.21 -5.04
CA ASN A 141 21.92 4.68 -6.36
C ASN A 141 21.07 3.45 -6.76
N ILE A 142 19.77 3.51 -6.52
CA ILE A 142 18.79 2.55 -7.02
C ILE A 142 18.08 3.21 -8.21
N PRO A 143 18.05 2.56 -9.39
CA PRO A 143 17.41 3.11 -10.58
C PRO A 143 15.93 3.43 -10.34
N ILE A 144 15.50 4.59 -10.82
CA ILE A 144 14.11 5.05 -10.78
C ILE A 144 13.67 5.55 -12.15
N ALA A 145 12.39 5.50 -12.45
CA ALA A 145 11.86 6.20 -13.62
C ALA A 145 12.10 7.72 -13.48
N PRO A 146 12.69 8.40 -14.49
CA PRO A 146 12.85 9.84 -14.49
C PRO A 146 11.51 10.55 -14.32
N TYR A 147 11.52 11.67 -13.59
CA TYR A 147 10.28 12.38 -13.30
C TYR A 147 10.51 13.87 -13.00
N VAL A 148 9.45 14.66 -13.17
CA VAL A 148 9.34 16.05 -12.73
C VAL A 148 8.21 16.14 -11.72
N CYS A 149 8.42 16.91 -10.64
CA CYS A 149 7.39 17.15 -9.62
C CYS A 149 6.63 18.45 -9.93
N ALA A 150 5.31 18.41 -9.82
CA ALA A 150 4.42 19.57 -9.92
C ALA A 150 3.65 19.78 -8.62
N THR A 151 3.31 21.03 -8.32
CA THR A 151 2.46 21.43 -7.20
C THR A 151 1.49 22.52 -7.66
N TRP A 152 0.52 22.90 -6.81
CA TRP A 152 -0.37 24.02 -7.10
C TRP A 152 0.38 25.34 -7.44
N THR A 153 1.50 25.59 -6.78
CA THR A 153 2.28 26.82 -6.94
C THR A 153 3.38 26.70 -7.99
N HIS A 154 3.70 25.49 -8.42
CA HIS A 154 4.76 25.22 -9.38
C HIS A 154 4.30 24.17 -10.39
N GLN A 155 3.81 24.63 -11.53
CA GLN A 155 3.42 23.78 -12.65
C GLN A 155 4.44 23.89 -13.78
N PRO A 156 5.09 22.80 -14.17
CA PRO A 156 6.10 22.83 -15.21
C PRO A 156 5.48 23.02 -16.60
N ASN A 157 6.23 23.66 -17.49
CA ASN A 157 5.82 23.84 -18.88
C ASN A 157 5.89 22.52 -19.65
N PHE A 158 4.84 22.19 -20.41
CA PHE A 158 4.74 20.94 -21.20
C PHE A 158 5.93 20.72 -22.12
N GLU A 159 6.37 21.74 -22.90
CA GLU A 159 7.46 21.57 -23.87
C GLU A 159 8.80 21.25 -23.17
N LYS A 160 9.06 21.82 -21.99
CA LYS A 160 10.23 21.50 -21.18
C LYS A 160 10.17 20.06 -20.66
N VAL A 161 9.02 19.64 -20.12
CA VAL A 161 8.84 18.28 -19.63
C VAL A 161 8.97 17.25 -20.76
N LYS A 162 8.36 17.53 -21.91
CA LYS A 162 8.47 16.70 -23.12
C LYS A 162 9.92 16.58 -23.60
N GLN A 163 10.69 17.68 -23.55
CA GLN A 163 12.10 17.66 -23.92
C GLN A 163 12.95 16.81 -22.98
N GLU A 164 12.63 16.84 -21.67
CA GLU A 164 13.37 16.13 -20.62
C GLU A 164 13.00 14.63 -20.55
N LEU A 165 11.71 14.32 -20.60
CA LEU A 165 11.19 12.98 -20.32
C LEU A 165 10.68 12.23 -21.55
N GLY A 166 10.46 12.92 -22.68
CA GLY A 166 9.84 12.32 -23.87
C GLY A 166 8.33 12.16 -23.76
N LEU A 167 7.74 11.46 -24.70
CA LEU A 167 6.33 11.04 -24.72
C LEU A 167 6.23 9.54 -24.99
N PRO A 168 5.20 8.86 -24.50
CA PRO A 168 4.15 9.37 -23.61
C PRO A 168 4.65 9.60 -22.17
N LEU A 169 3.88 10.39 -21.40
CA LEU A 169 4.13 10.66 -20.00
C LEU A 169 3.05 10.02 -19.13
N PHE A 170 3.38 9.73 -17.85
CA PHE A 170 2.41 9.42 -16.82
C PHE A 170 2.31 10.55 -15.82
N ILE A 171 1.09 11.02 -15.55
CA ILE A 171 0.80 12.02 -14.52
C ILE A 171 0.04 11.32 -13.41
N LYS A 172 0.51 11.46 -12.17
CA LYS A 172 -0.07 10.76 -11.02
C LYS A 172 0.08 11.53 -9.70
N PRO A 173 -0.91 11.48 -8.81
CA PRO A 173 -0.78 12.00 -7.45
C PRO A 173 0.37 11.33 -6.70
N ALA A 174 1.06 12.10 -5.82
CA ALA A 174 2.20 11.59 -5.07
C ALA A 174 1.78 10.57 -4.00
N ASN A 175 0.65 10.81 -3.32
CA ASN A 175 0.25 10.07 -2.11
C ASN A 175 -1.00 9.19 -2.29
N LEU A 176 -1.33 8.78 -3.51
CA LEU A 176 -2.44 7.87 -3.79
C LEU A 176 -1.97 6.55 -4.40
N GLY A 177 -2.69 5.48 -4.09
CA GLY A 177 -2.50 4.14 -4.64
C GLY A 177 -3.48 3.80 -5.76
N SER A 178 -3.51 2.53 -6.16
CA SER A 178 -4.51 1.89 -7.04
C SER A 178 -4.85 2.64 -8.33
N SER A 179 -3.88 3.35 -8.90
CA SER A 179 -4.04 4.10 -10.15
C SER A 179 -5.10 5.22 -10.12
N VAL A 180 -5.56 5.66 -8.95
CA VAL A 180 -6.50 6.79 -8.82
C VAL A 180 -5.80 8.07 -9.27
N GLY A 181 -6.42 8.82 -10.19
CA GLY A 181 -5.87 10.07 -10.75
C GLY A 181 -4.61 9.88 -11.61
N VAL A 182 -4.35 8.66 -12.10
CA VAL A 182 -3.21 8.36 -12.98
C VAL A 182 -3.64 8.46 -14.44
N HIS A 183 -2.90 9.26 -15.21
CA HIS A 183 -3.17 9.52 -16.62
C HIS A 183 -1.94 9.27 -17.49
N LYS A 184 -2.13 8.57 -18.61
CA LYS A 184 -1.15 8.50 -19.69
C LYS A 184 -1.45 9.60 -20.70
N VAL A 185 -0.46 10.43 -21.01
CA VAL A 185 -0.65 11.62 -21.86
C VAL A 185 0.34 11.65 -23.03
N ASN A 186 -0.14 12.04 -24.20
CA ASN A 186 0.62 12.12 -25.45
C ASN A 186 0.64 13.53 -26.07
N SER A 187 -0.16 14.45 -25.55
CA SER A 187 -0.33 15.80 -26.09
C SER A 187 -0.39 16.85 -24.99
N LYS A 188 -0.20 18.12 -25.39
CA LYS A 188 -0.29 19.27 -24.48
C LYS A 188 -1.66 19.38 -23.83
N THR A 189 -2.73 19.19 -24.59
CA THR A 189 -4.11 19.30 -24.09
C THR A 189 -4.40 18.22 -23.05
N GLU A 190 -3.97 16.95 -23.32
CA GLU A 190 -4.08 15.88 -22.35
C GLU A 190 -3.26 16.15 -21.08
N PHE A 191 -2.04 16.69 -21.24
CA PHE A 191 -1.17 17.05 -20.14
C PHE A 191 -1.82 18.07 -19.19
N GLU A 192 -2.36 19.17 -19.73
CA GLU A 192 -3.00 20.23 -18.94
C GLU A 192 -4.24 19.71 -18.21
N THR A 193 -5.03 18.87 -18.88
CA THR A 193 -6.22 18.24 -18.28
C THR A 193 -5.85 17.27 -17.17
N ALA A 194 -4.92 16.38 -17.44
CA ALA A 194 -4.45 15.36 -16.49
C ALA A 194 -3.77 15.98 -15.26
N LEU A 195 -2.96 17.03 -15.47
CA LEU A 195 -2.31 17.73 -14.36
C LEU A 195 -3.32 18.40 -13.44
N LYS A 196 -4.34 19.06 -14.02
CA LYS A 196 -5.43 19.66 -13.25
C LYS A 196 -6.23 18.63 -12.47
N ASP A 197 -6.53 17.47 -13.09
CA ASP A 197 -7.26 16.39 -12.43
C ASP A 197 -6.43 15.79 -11.30
N ALA A 198 -5.18 15.41 -11.53
CA ALA A 198 -4.31 14.84 -10.51
C ALA A 198 -4.08 15.80 -9.32
N LEU A 199 -3.97 17.10 -9.56
CA LEU A 199 -3.90 18.12 -8.52
C LEU A 199 -5.21 18.29 -7.72
N ALA A 200 -6.35 17.82 -8.21
CA ALA A 200 -7.57 17.81 -7.42
C ALA A 200 -7.53 16.73 -6.30
N TYR A 201 -6.72 15.70 -6.48
CA TYR A 201 -6.55 14.62 -5.50
C TYR A 201 -5.41 14.86 -4.52
N ASP A 202 -4.33 15.53 -4.95
CA ASP A 202 -3.14 15.74 -4.14
C ASP A 202 -2.49 17.09 -4.42
N SER A 203 -1.91 17.68 -3.42
CA SER A 203 -1.14 18.94 -3.55
C SER A 203 0.17 18.78 -4.32
N LYS A 204 0.63 17.54 -4.51
CA LYS A 204 1.87 17.16 -5.19
C LYS A 204 1.60 16.06 -6.22
N VAL A 205 2.11 16.25 -7.43
CA VAL A 205 1.91 15.36 -8.57
C VAL A 205 3.25 15.04 -9.21
N LEU A 206 3.44 13.78 -9.60
CA LEU A 206 4.59 13.34 -10.38
C LEU A 206 4.20 13.25 -11.85
N ILE A 207 5.09 13.75 -12.70
CA ILE A 207 5.04 13.59 -14.15
C ILE A 207 6.23 12.69 -14.50
N GLU A 208 5.97 11.46 -14.90
CA GLU A 208 6.99 10.45 -15.11
C GLU A 208 7.16 10.08 -16.57
N GLN A 209 8.38 9.73 -16.94
CA GLN A 209 8.68 9.08 -18.21
C GLN A 209 7.96 7.72 -18.28
N ASN A 210 7.41 7.41 -19.45
CA ASN A 210 6.91 6.05 -19.71
C ASN A 210 8.08 5.07 -19.83
N ILE A 211 8.07 4.04 -19.02
CA ILE A 211 9.03 2.94 -19.11
C ILE A 211 8.37 1.80 -19.87
N ASN A 212 8.96 1.42 -20.99
CA ASN A 212 8.56 0.22 -21.74
C ASN A 212 9.29 -0.98 -21.14
N GLY A 213 8.63 -1.70 -20.26
CA GLY A 213 9.21 -2.85 -19.57
C GLY A 213 8.13 -3.80 -19.09
N ARG A 214 8.56 -4.96 -18.63
CA ARG A 214 7.72 -5.96 -17.96
C ARG A 214 7.55 -5.54 -16.50
N GLU A 215 6.34 -5.61 -15.98
CA GLU A 215 6.02 -5.25 -14.60
C GLU A 215 6.27 -6.44 -13.68
N ILE A 216 7.25 -6.29 -12.78
CA ILE A 216 7.72 -7.33 -11.87
C ILE A 216 7.50 -6.89 -10.43
N GLU A 217 6.95 -7.77 -9.61
CA GLU A 217 6.70 -7.55 -8.20
C GLU A 217 7.51 -8.51 -7.33
N VAL A 218 8.10 -8.00 -6.24
CA VAL A 218 8.84 -8.80 -5.24
C VAL A 218 8.35 -8.46 -3.84
N ALA A 219 7.89 -9.46 -3.10
CA ALA A 219 7.64 -9.30 -1.68
C ALA A 219 8.96 -9.41 -0.89
N VAL A 220 9.18 -8.51 0.06
CA VAL A 220 10.31 -8.53 0.99
C VAL A 220 9.78 -8.61 2.40
N MET A 221 10.25 -9.58 3.18
CA MET A 221 9.80 -9.83 4.54
C MET A 221 10.96 -9.96 5.51
N GLY A 222 10.81 -9.40 6.69
CA GLY A 222 11.75 -9.48 7.81
C GLY A 222 12.24 -8.12 8.27
N ASN A 223 13.03 -8.11 9.33
CA ASN A 223 13.56 -6.90 9.95
C ASN A 223 15.08 -6.79 9.70
N GLU A 224 15.92 -7.38 10.55
CA GLU A 224 17.39 -7.28 10.42
C GLU A 224 17.96 -8.02 9.19
N LYS A 225 17.33 -9.12 8.79
CA LYS A 225 17.76 -9.97 7.67
C LYS A 225 16.59 -10.20 6.72
N PRO A 226 16.20 -9.20 5.92
CA PRO A 226 15.06 -9.32 5.03
C PRO A 226 15.28 -10.37 3.95
N GLN A 227 14.23 -11.11 3.65
CA GLN A 227 14.20 -12.12 2.60
C GLN A 227 13.27 -11.65 1.49
N ALA A 228 13.71 -11.80 0.24
CA ALA A 228 12.92 -11.51 -0.93
C ALA A 228 12.29 -12.78 -1.51
N SER A 229 11.03 -12.71 -1.90
CA SER A 229 10.33 -13.79 -2.62
C SER A 229 10.93 -14.04 -4.00
N LEU A 230 10.47 -15.10 -4.68
CA LEU A 230 10.61 -15.16 -6.13
C LEU A 230 9.83 -14.01 -6.76
N PRO A 231 10.32 -13.42 -7.87
CA PRO A 231 9.60 -12.36 -8.58
C PRO A 231 8.30 -12.90 -9.20
N GLY A 232 7.23 -12.11 -9.11
CA GLY A 232 6.01 -12.28 -9.88
C GLY A 232 5.97 -11.30 -11.05
N GLU A 233 5.36 -11.68 -12.16
CA GLU A 233 5.13 -10.80 -13.31
C GLU A 233 3.66 -10.51 -13.45
N ILE A 234 3.31 -9.24 -13.61
CA ILE A 234 1.98 -8.79 -13.98
C ILE A 234 1.92 -8.64 -15.49
N VAL A 235 1.15 -9.50 -16.13
CA VAL A 235 0.90 -9.43 -17.59
C VAL A 235 -0.45 -8.77 -17.80
N ASN A 236 -0.41 -7.57 -18.36
CA ASN A 236 -1.60 -6.81 -18.68
C ASN A 236 -1.95 -6.96 -20.16
N THR A 237 -3.15 -7.48 -20.48
CA THR A 237 -3.63 -7.67 -21.84
C THR A 237 -4.32 -6.43 -22.42
N ALA A 238 -4.71 -5.47 -21.57
CA ALA A 238 -5.49 -4.28 -21.94
C ALA A 238 -4.64 -3.02 -22.20
N GLY A 239 -3.31 -3.10 -22.13
CA GLY A 239 -2.36 -2.00 -22.44
C GLY A 239 -2.04 -1.07 -21.27
N PHE A 240 -2.96 -0.56 -20.49
CA PHE A 240 -2.72 0.24 -19.29
C PHE A 240 -3.38 -0.41 -18.07
N TYR A 241 -2.61 -0.57 -16.99
CA TYR A 241 -3.03 -1.22 -15.75
C TYR A 241 -3.68 -0.20 -14.82
N ASP A 242 -4.92 0.20 -15.12
CA ASP A 242 -5.72 1.11 -14.33
C ASP A 242 -6.49 0.40 -13.20
N PHE A 243 -7.27 1.17 -12.44
CA PHE A 243 -8.08 0.63 -11.33
C PHE A 243 -9.07 -0.44 -11.81
N GLU A 244 -9.70 -0.23 -12.96
CA GLU A 244 -10.69 -1.15 -13.51
C GLU A 244 -10.08 -2.49 -13.94
N SER A 245 -8.89 -2.45 -14.57
CA SER A 245 -8.14 -3.65 -14.93
C SER A 245 -7.51 -4.37 -13.71
N LYS A 246 -7.26 -3.65 -12.61
CA LYS A 246 -6.73 -4.24 -11.37
C LYS A 246 -7.75 -5.04 -10.58
N TYR A 247 -8.98 -4.55 -10.49
CA TYR A 247 -9.93 -5.03 -9.49
C TYR A 247 -11.30 -5.42 -10.04
N VAL A 248 -11.69 -4.95 -11.22
CA VAL A 248 -13.03 -5.15 -11.79
C VAL A 248 -13.02 -6.20 -12.89
N SER A 249 -12.07 -6.14 -13.82
CA SER A 249 -12.02 -7.00 -15.01
C SER A 249 -11.16 -8.23 -14.75
N LYS A 250 -11.78 -9.39 -14.47
CA LYS A 250 -11.07 -10.65 -14.15
C LYS A 250 -10.12 -11.16 -15.24
N ASP A 251 -10.30 -10.73 -16.50
CA ASP A 251 -9.51 -11.18 -17.66
C ASP A 251 -8.50 -10.12 -18.14
N ALA A 252 -8.43 -8.95 -17.49
CA ALA A 252 -7.58 -7.84 -17.95
C ALA A 252 -6.12 -8.01 -17.56
N SER A 253 -5.82 -8.78 -16.50
CA SER A 253 -4.46 -9.04 -16.05
C SER A 253 -4.29 -10.46 -15.55
N SER A 254 -3.08 -11.00 -15.68
CA SER A 254 -2.70 -12.28 -15.09
C SER A 254 -1.38 -12.16 -14.34
N THR A 255 -1.24 -12.90 -13.24
CA THR A 255 0.00 -12.95 -12.47
C THR A 255 0.71 -14.27 -12.70
N HIS A 256 1.98 -14.21 -13.08
CA HIS A 256 2.83 -15.38 -13.27
C HIS A 256 3.90 -15.43 -12.18
N ILE A 257 3.86 -16.47 -11.32
CA ILE A 257 4.85 -16.69 -10.25
C ILE A 257 5.41 -18.11 -10.40
N PRO A 258 6.74 -18.25 -10.57
CA PRO A 258 7.73 -17.22 -10.76
C PRO A 258 7.61 -16.52 -12.13
N ALA A 259 8.05 -15.27 -12.20
CA ALA A 259 8.22 -14.54 -13.47
C ALA A 259 9.21 -15.27 -14.39
N LYS A 260 8.99 -15.22 -15.71
CA LYS A 260 9.92 -15.81 -16.70
C LYS A 260 11.13 -14.90 -16.88
N LEU A 261 12.08 -15.01 -15.97
CA LEU A 261 13.35 -14.26 -15.93
C LEU A 261 14.52 -15.24 -15.93
N THR A 262 15.71 -14.77 -16.32
CA THR A 262 16.95 -15.54 -16.13
C THR A 262 17.34 -15.56 -14.65
N ASP A 263 18.15 -16.52 -14.23
CA ASP A 263 18.63 -16.62 -12.85
C ASP A 263 19.37 -15.34 -12.41
N GLU A 264 20.11 -14.71 -13.31
CA GLU A 264 20.81 -13.45 -13.09
C GLU A 264 19.82 -12.30 -12.83
N GLN A 265 18.77 -12.18 -13.67
CA GLN A 265 17.71 -11.19 -13.49
C GLN A 265 16.95 -11.42 -12.17
N ILE A 266 16.62 -12.67 -11.83
CA ILE A 266 15.97 -13.02 -10.55
C ILE A 266 16.84 -12.56 -9.38
N LEU A 267 18.14 -12.83 -9.43
CA LEU A 267 19.07 -12.41 -8.38
C LEU A 267 19.13 -10.89 -8.25
N GLU A 268 19.33 -10.19 -9.39
CA GLU A 268 19.44 -8.72 -9.44
C GLU A 268 18.19 -8.04 -8.87
N VAL A 269 16.99 -8.46 -9.28
CA VAL A 269 15.72 -7.89 -8.82
C VAL A 269 15.54 -8.12 -7.32
N ARG A 270 15.84 -9.33 -6.83
CA ARG A 270 15.72 -9.66 -5.40
C ARG A 270 16.70 -8.86 -4.53
N GLU A 271 17.95 -8.70 -4.97
CA GLU A 271 18.94 -7.90 -4.24
C GLU A 271 18.56 -6.41 -4.27
N THR A 272 18.08 -5.90 -5.42
CA THR A 272 17.59 -4.53 -5.54
C THR A 272 16.37 -4.29 -4.67
N ALA A 273 15.43 -5.24 -4.60
CA ALA A 273 14.28 -5.17 -3.71
C ALA A 273 14.69 -5.08 -2.23
N LYS A 274 15.63 -5.92 -1.79
CA LYS A 274 16.15 -5.87 -0.41
C LYS A 274 16.88 -4.55 -0.13
N LYS A 275 17.65 -4.04 -1.10
CA LYS A 275 18.33 -2.75 -0.98
C LYS A 275 17.34 -1.60 -0.87
N ALA A 276 16.28 -1.56 -1.70
CA ALA A 276 15.21 -0.57 -1.62
C ALA A 276 14.48 -0.62 -0.27
N TYR A 277 14.12 -1.82 0.16
CA TYR A 277 13.48 -2.09 1.45
C TYR A 277 14.31 -1.52 2.63
N ALA A 278 15.61 -1.82 2.66
CA ALA A 278 16.51 -1.31 3.70
C ALA A 278 16.70 0.21 3.62
N THR A 279 16.84 0.77 2.40
CA THR A 279 17.01 2.21 2.16
C THR A 279 15.83 3.02 2.68
N LEU A 280 14.61 2.49 2.52
CA LEU A 280 13.37 3.15 2.94
C LEU A 280 13.02 2.86 4.40
N GLY A 281 13.85 2.08 5.11
CA GLY A 281 13.62 1.72 6.51
C GLY A 281 12.40 0.83 6.71
N CYS A 282 12.07 0.00 5.72
CA CYS A 282 10.98 -0.96 5.81
C CYS A 282 11.26 -2.05 6.83
N GLU A 283 10.20 -2.54 7.47
CA GLU A 283 10.19 -3.63 8.43
C GLU A 283 8.95 -4.52 8.18
N GLY A 284 8.96 -5.73 8.72
CA GLY A 284 7.82 -6.65 8.61
C GLY A 284 7.62 -7.18 7.20
N LEU A 285 6.85 -6.49 6.38
CA LEU A 285 6.52 -6.89 5.01
C LEU A 285 6.30 -5.67 4.13
N ALA A 286 6.89 -5.68 2.92
CA ALA A 286 6.59 -4.72 1.86
C ALA A 286 6.67 -5.40 0.49
N ARG A 287 6.03 -4.82 -0.53
CA ARG A 287 6.17 -5.20 -1.93
C ARG A 287 6.95 -4.12 -2.67
N VAL A 288 7.85 -4.53 -3.53
CA VAL A 288 8.67 -3.66 -4.36
C VAL A 288 8.39 -4.00 -5.82
N ASP A 289 8.00 -2.98 -6.58
CA ASP A 289 7.57 -3.11 -7.97
C ASP A 289 8.64 -2.54 -8.91
N PHE A 290 8.87 -3.22 -10.03
CA PHE A 290 9.94 -2.93 -11.00
C PHE A 290 9.41 -2.93 -12.42
N PHE A 291 10.07 -2.19 -13.29
CA PHE A 291 10.08 -2.41 -14.73
C PHE A 291 11.41 -3.01 -15.14
N ILE A 292 11.37 -4.10 -15.94
CA ILE A 292 12.53 -4.78 -16.51
C ILE A 292 12.48 -4.75 -18.04
#